data_5cea7dcb8ce8acbce2870b3ca6e76f85
#
_entry.id   5cea7dcb8ce8acbce2870b3ca6e76f85
#
_cell.length_a   1.000
_cell.length_b   1.000
_cell.length_c   1.000
_cell.angle_alpha   90.00
_cell.angle_beta   90.00
_cell.angle_gamma   90.00
#
_symmetry.space_group_name_H-M   'P 1'
#
loop_
_entity.id
_entity.type
_entity.pdbx_description
1 polymer ?
#
loop_
_entity_poly.entity_id
_entity_poly.type
_entity_poly.pdbx_seq_one_letter_code
_entity_poly.pdbx_strand_id
1 'polypeptide(L)'
;MATKKQYVYFYGCGKANTEGDASMKAILGGKGANLAEMAKADLPVPPGFTISTEACAYFSKNKQYPAGMLDQVWKQLKLLETRMGKKLGDAKNPLLVSVRSGAAISMPGMMDTVLNLGLNDKSVLGFIESTGNERTGWDCYRRFIDMFGDVVMGPTTGITHEDFEVAMTALKKKYGAKQDTDLTAEQLKEL
;
A
#
# COMPACT_ATOMS: atom_id res chain seq x y z
N MET A 1 11.34 -31.28 13.34
CA MET A 1 10.40 -30.48 12.56
C MET A 1 11.18 -29.36 11.94
N ALA A 2 11.22 -29.22 10.61
CA ALA A 2 11.91 -28.11 9.97
C ALA A 2 11.21 -26.81 10.39
N THR A 3 11.94 -25.87 10.98
CA THR A 3 11.43 -24.55 11.34
C THR A 3 10.95 -23.86 10.05
N LYS A 4 9.66 -23.58 9.98
CA LYS A 4 9.05 -22.91 8.81
C LYS A 4 9.71 -21.53 8.69
N LYS A 5 10.43 -21.27 7.60
CA LYS A 5 11.16 -20.01 7.39
C LYS A 5 10.19 -18.83 7.44
N GLN A 6 10.58 -17.77 8.18
CA GLN A 6 9.79 -16.56 8.27
C GLN A 6 10.14 -15.61 7.12
N TYR A 7 9.13 -15.13 6.43
CA TYR A 7 9.23 -14.18 5.33
C TYR A 7 8.47 -12.87 5.58
N VAL A 8 7.54 -12.87 6.54
CA VAL A 8 6.68 -11.72 6.82
C VAL A 8 6.78 -11.36 8.30
N TYR A 9 7.04 -10.09 8.59
CA TYR A 9 7.34 -9.56 9.90
C TYR A 9 6.36 -8.44 10.25
N PHE A 10 5.59 -8.59 11.31
CA PHE A 10 4.64 -7.59 11.79
C PHE A 10 5.34 -6.50 12.60
N TYR A 11 4.85 -5.27 12.52
CA TYR A 11 5.28 -4.16 13.37
C TYR A 11 4.10 -3.28 13.78
N GLY A 12 4.25 -2.58 14.90
CA GLY A 12 3.24 -1.69 15.45
C GLY A 12 2.48 -2.29 16.62
N CYS A 13 1.59 -1.52 17.22
CA CYS A 13 0.87 -1.86 18.44
C CYS A 13 1.80 -2.19 19.64
N GLY A 14 2.92 -1.46 19.76
CA GLY A 14 3.87 -1.56 20.85
C GLY A 14 4.94 -2.63 20.68
N LYS A 15 5.94 -2.58 21.55
CA LYS A 15 7.14 -3.42 21.52
C LYS A 15 6.86 -4.92 21.49
N ALA A 16 5.90 -5.39 22.29
CA ALA A 16 5.58 -6.82 22.42
C ALA A 16 4.99 -7.44 21.15
N ASN A 17 4.43 -6.63 20.26
CA ASN A 17 3.80 -7.09 19.03
C ASN A 17 4.69 -6.88 17.80
N THR A 18 5.85 -6.23 17.94
CA THR A 18 6.72 -5.87 16.82
C THR A 18 7.81 -6.92 16.64
N GLU A 19 7.87 -7.47 15.44
CA GLU A 19 8.89 -8.41 14.98
C GLU A 19 10.00 -7.66 14.24
N GLY A 20 11.26 -7.93 14.57
CA GLY A 20 12.41 -7.25 13.97
C GLY A 20 12.78 -5.92 14.64
N ASP A 21 13.89 -5.34 14.21
CA ASP A 21 14.47 -4.08 14.70
C ASP A 21 15.48 -3.48 13.70
N ALA A 22 16.15 -2.39 14.09
CA ALA A 22 17.11 -1.68 13.24
C ALA A 22 18.31 -2.54 12.79
N SER A 23 18.67 -3.61 13.53
CA SER A 23 19.77 -4.51 13.16
C SER A 23 19.43 -5.39 11.95
N MET A 24 18.14 -5.58 11.67
CA MET A 24 17.64 -6.47 10.62
C MET A 24 17.50 -5.80 9.25
N LYS A 25 18.25 -4.73 8.95
CA LYS A 25 18.17 -4.01 7.66
C LYS A 25 18.39 -4.90 6.44
N ALA A 26 19.24 -5.92 6.54
CA ALA A 26 19.48 -6.87 5.47
C ALA A 26 18.22 -7.68 5.12
N ILE A 27 17.36 -7.97 6.11
CA ILE A 27 16.15 -8.79 5.96
C ILE A 27 14.92 -7.93 5.70
N LEU A 28 14.77 -6.82 6.44
CA LEU A 28 13.57 -5.97 6.40
C LEU A 28 13.69 -4.79 5.43
N GLY A 29 14.87 -4.57 4.87
CA GLY A 29 15.19 -3.33 4.18
C GLY A 29 15.27 -2.14 5.15
N GLY A 30 15.73 -0.99 4.66
CA GLY A 30 15.90 0.20 5.51
C GLY A 30 14.58 0.70 6.09
N LYS A 31 13.51 0.76 5.29
CA LYS A 31 12.19 1.22 5.73
C LYS A 31 11.56 0.28 6.76
N GLY A 32 11.57 -1.03 6.50
CA GLY A 32 10.98 -2.03 7.39
C GLY A 32 11.67 -2.08 8.75
N ALA A 33 13.01 -2.10 8.75
CA ALA A 33 13.81 -2.10 9.97
C ALA A 33 13.59 -0.84 10.81
N ASN A 34 13.54 0.34 10.18
CA ASN A 34 13.29 1.59 10.90
C ASN A 34 11.88 1.67 11.47
N LEU A 35 10.85 1.20 10.73
CA LEU A 35 9.47 1.15 11.23
C LEU A 35 9.34 0.20 12.44
N ALA A 36 10.01 -0.96 12.40
CA ALA A 36 10.06 -1.89 13.52
C ALA A 36 10.76 -1.27 14.74
N GLU A 37 11.88 -0.59 14.54
CA GLU A 37 12.60 0.11 15.62
C GLU A 37 11.75 1.21 16.26
N MET A 38 11.13 2.06 15.44
CA MET A 38 10.24 3.12 15.92
C MET A 38 9.05 2.54 16.72
N ALA A 39 8.45 1.44 16.24
CA ALA A 39 7.36 0.79 16.94
C ALA A 39 7.81 0.15 18.26
N LYS A 40 9.04 -0.36 18.34
CA LYS A 40 9.64 -0.87 19.59
C LYS A 40 9.99 0.24 20.58
N ALA A 41 10.27 1.43 20.08
CA ALA A 41 10.50 2.64 20.89
C ALA A 41 9.17 3.33 21.33
N ASP A 42 8.03 2.64 21.16
CA ASP A 42 6.68 3.13 21.45
C ASP A 42 6.32 4.46 20.73
N LEU A 43 6.94 4.74 19.61
CA LEU A 43 6.53 5.84 18.76
C LEU A 43 5.20 5.49 18.03
N PRO A 44 4.34 6.46 17.74
CA PRO A 44 3.02 6.25 17.13
C PRO A 44 3.13 5.87 15.65
N VAL A 45 3.66 4.68 15.37
CA VAL A 45 3.76 4.12 14.02
C VAL A 45 2.48 3.35 13.71
N PRO A 46 1.80 3.63 12.59
CA PRO A 46 0.69 2.80 12.13
C PRO A 46 1.13 1.34 11.97
N PRO A 47 0.33 0.36 12.45
CA PRO A 47 0.70 -1.04 12.33
C PRO A 47 0.74 -1.50 10.88
N GLY A 48 1.58 -2.49 10.62
CA GLY A 48 1.77 -3.07 9.30
C GLY A 48 2.67 -4.30 9.34
N PHE A 49 3.09 -4.77 8.18
CA PHE A 49 4.06 -5.85 8.09
C PHE A 49 5.02 -5.65 6.92
N THR A 50 6.20 -6.21 7.05
CA THR A 50 7.25 -6.18 6.04
C THR A 50 7.44 -7.57 5.45
N ILE A 51 7.42 -7.68 4.12
CA ILE A 51 7.86 -8.88 3.40
C ILE A 51 9.37 -8.77 3.23
N SER A 52 10.10 -9.83 3.58
CA SER A 52 11.57 -9.80 3.64
C SER A 52 12.22 -9.66 2.26
N THR A 53 13.43 -9.11 2.24
CA THR A 53 14.29 -9.01 1.05
C THR A 53 14.59 -10.39 0.46
N GLU A 54 14.69 -11.42 1.31
CA GLU A 54 14.88 -12.81 0.86
C GLU A 54 13.70 -13.33 0.03
N ALA A 55 12.47 -12.98 0.40
CA ALA A 55 11.28 -13.32 -0.37
C ALA A 55 11.30 -12.63 -1.74
N CYS A 56 11.72 -11.36 -1.78
CA CYS A 56 11.90 -10.61 -3.01
C CYS A 56 12.98 -11.23 -3.92
N ALA A 57 14.16 -11.55 -3.37
CA ALA A 57 15.24 -12.20 -4.10
C ALA A 57 14.83 -13.57 -4.66
N TYR A 58 14.10 -14.35 -3.87
CA TYR A 58 13.57 -15.63 -4.32
C TYR A 58 12.59 -15.47 -5.49
N PHE A 59 11.65 -14.52 -5.40
CA PHE A 59 10.70 -14.24 -6.47
C PHE A 59 11.39 -13.74 -7.74
N SER A 60 12.37 -12.84 -7.60
CA SER A 60 13.12 -12.33 -8.75
C SER A 60 13.82 -13.44 -9.54
N LYS A 61 14.37 -14.43 -8.81
CA LYS A 61 15.08 -15.58 -9.42
C LYS A 61 14.13 -16.63 -9.99
N ASN A 62 13.08 -16.97 -9.27
CA ASN A 62 12.25 -18.14 -9.56
C ASN A 62 10.91 -17.78 -10.23
N LYS A 63 10.53 -16.48 -10.26
CA LYS A 63 9.22 -15.99 -10.71
C LYS A 63 8.03 -16.63 -9.99
N GLN A 64 8.27 -17.12 -8.79
CA GLN A 64 7.29 -17.77 -7.91
C GLN A 64 7.51 -17.31 -6.48
N TYR A 65 6.45 -17.29 -5.68
CA TYR A 65 6.56 -16.98 -4.26
C TYR A 65 7.21 -18.15 -3.49
N PRO A 66 8.02 -17.87 -2.45
CA PRO A 66 8.51 -18.90 -1.56
C PRO A 66 7.37 -19.68 -0.92
N ALA A 67 7.55 -20.98 -0.76
CA ALA A 67 6.55 -21.84 -0.14
C ALA A 67 6.14 -21.34 1.26
N GLY A 68 4.85 -21.19 1.50
CA GLY A 68 4.26 -20.74 2.77
C GLY A 68 4.40 -19.24 3.04
N MET A 69 4.94 -18.43 2.11
CA MET A 69 4.98 -16.97 2.26
C MET A 69 3.58 -16.37 2.23
N LEU A 70 2.74 -16.78 1.28
CA LEU A 70 1.38 -16.25 1.16
C LEU A 70 0.54 -16.54 2.40
N ASP A 71 0.68 -17.72 3.02
CA ASP A 71 0.01 -18.03 4.29
C ASP A 71 0.41 -17.04 5.39
N GLN A 72 1.69 -16.64 5.42
CA GLN A 72 2.18 -15.64 6.36
C GLN A 72 1.60 -14.26 6.06
N VAL A 73 1.53 -13.86 4.78
CA VAL A 73 0.90 -12.59 4.36
C VAL A 73 -0.56 -12.55 4.83
N TRP A 74 -1.34 -13.58 4.54
CA TRP A 74 -2.74 -13.64 4.96
C TRP A 74 -2.91 -13.63 6.48
N LYS A 75 -2.03 -14.32 7.20
CA LYS A 75 -2.02 -14.30 8.67
C LYS A 75 -1.75 -12.88 9.21
N GLN A 76 -0.76 -12.18 8.66
CA GLN A 76 -0.41 -10.84 9.12
C GLN A 76 -1.46 -9.80 8.68
N LEU A 77 -2.07 -9.96 7.52
CA LEU A 77 -3.18 -9.12 7.09
C LEU A 77 -4.37 -9.26 8.06
N LYS A 78 -4.75 -10.48 8.41
CA LYS A 78 -5.83 -10.72 9.39
C LYS A 78 -5.53 -10.13 10.76
N LEU A 79 -4.27 -10.18 11.20
CA LEU A 79 -3.84 -9.52 12.44
C LEU A 79 -3.97 -8.00 12.32
N LEU A 80 -3.53 -7.42 11.21
CA LEU A 80 -3.65 -5.99 10.92
C LEU A 80 -5.11 -5.54 10.91
N GLU A 81 -5.99 -6.26 10.22
CA GLU A 81 -7.43 -5.99 10.20
C GLU A 81 -8.03 -5.99 11.62
N THR A 82 -7.66 -6.98 12.42
CA THR A 82 -8.12 -7.10 13.81
C THR A 82 -7.64 -5.91 14.65
N ARG A 83 -6.39 -5.51 14.50
CA ARG A 83 -5.79 -4.39 15.25
C ARG A 83 -6.39 -3.04 14.86
N MET A 84 -6.72 -2.88 13.60
CA MET A 84 -7.30 -1.65 13.06
C MET A 84 -8.84 -1.59 13.19
N GLY A 85 -9.52 -2.70 13.51
CA GLY A 85 -10.98 -2.78 13.51
C GLY A 85 -11.59 -2.52 12.13
N LYS A 86 -10.85 -2.79 11.06
CA LYS A 86 -11.22 -2.54 9.66
C LYS A 86 -10.86 -3.76 8.81
N LYS A 87 -11.44 -3.86 7.62
CA LYS A 87 -11.17 -4.97 6.71
C LYS A 87 -10.77 -4.48 5.33
N LEU A 88 -9.75 -5.10 4.73
CA LEU A 88 -9.29 -4.74 3.39
C LEU A 88 -10.40 -5.00 2.36
N GLY A 89 -10.75 -3.96 1.59
CA GLY A 89 -11.81 -4.04 0.58
C GLY A 89 -13.24 -4.10 1.12
N ASP A 90 -13.45 -3.91 2.43
CA ASP A 90 -14.79 -3.84 3.01
C ASP A 90 -15.58 -2.65 2.45
N ALA A 91 -16.87 -2.87 2.13
CA ALA A 91 -17.69 -1.87 1.49
C ALA A 91 -18.11 -0.72 2.43
N LYS A 92 -18.09 -0.94 3.76
CA LYS A 92 -18.56 0.05 4.76
C LYS A 92 -17.44 0.66 5.56
N ASN A 93 -16.47 -0.16 5.97
CA ASN A 93 -15.36 0.28 6.81
C ASN A 93 -14.01 -0.24 6.28
N PRO A 94 -13.58 0.24 5.09
CA PRO A 94 -12.40 -0.28 4.44
C PRO A 94 -11.11 0.00 5.21
N LEU A 95 -10.26 -1.01 5.33
CA LEU A 95 -8.86 -0.83 5.69
C LEU A 95 -8.12 -0.33 4.45
N LEU A 96 -7.53 0.84 4.53
CA LEU A 96 -6.66 1.36 3.49
C LEU A 96 -5.20 1.23 3.93
N VAL A 97 -4.38 0.66 3.07
CA VAL A 97 -2.95 0.49 3.34
C VAL A 97 -2.09 1.15 2.27
N SER A 98 -0.89 1.56 2.66
CA SER A 98 0.15 2.01 1.74
C SER A 98 1.15 0.86 1.54
N VAL A 99 1.30 0.41 0.30
CA VAL A 99 2.32 -0.58 -0.07
C VAL A 99 3.53 0.18 -0.61
N ARG A 100 4.69 -0.10 -0.02
CA ARG A 100 5.93 0.58 -0.37
C ARG A 100 7.00 -0.44 -0.71
N SER A 101 7.64 -0.29 -1.86
CA SER A 101 8.84 -1.05 -2.15
C SER A 101 9.98 -0.63 -1.21
N GLY A 102 10.81 -1.60 -0.85
CA GLY A 102 11.97 -1.39 0.03
C GLY A 102 13.22 -1.97 -0.59
N ALA A 103 14.38 -1.33 -0.34
CA ALA A 103 15.69 -1.87 -0.67
C ALA A 103 16.61 -1.74 0.54
N ALA A 104 17.66 -2.54 0.57
CA ALA A 104 18.69 -2.44 1.61
C ALA A 104 19.37 -1.07 1.60
N ILE A 105 19.57 -0.50 0.41
CA ILE A 105 20.07 0.86 0.20
C ILE A 105 18.96 1.66 -0.46
N SER A 106 18.48 2.69 0.23
CA SER A 106 17.41 3.57 -0.27
C SER A 106 18.00 4.81 -0.92
N MET A 107 17.61 5.06 -2.17
CA MET A 107 17.86 6.34 -2.83
C MET A 107 16.54 7.05 -3.14
N PRO A 108 16.49 8.39 -3.06
CA PRO A 108 15.29 9.15 -3.46
C PRO A 108 14.89 8.82 -4.91
N GLY A 109 13.60 8.64 -5.16
CA GLY A 109 13.07 8.35 -6.49
C GLY A 109 13.19 6.90 -6.99
N MET A 110 13.83 5.99 -6.24
CA MET A 110 13.98 4.59 -6.64
C MET A 110 12.86 3.65 -6.17
N MET A 111 11.88 4.18 -5.46
CA MET A 111 10.93 3.32 -4.75
C MET A 111 9.50 3.72 -5.03
N ASP A 112 8.77 2.78 -5.59
CA ASP A 112 7.36 2.93 -5.84
C ASP A 112 6.54 2.82 -4.56
N THR A 113 5.44 3.55 -4.56
CA THR A 113 4.45 3.50 -3.48
C THR A 113 3.08 3.42 -4.12
N VAL A 114 2.27 2.46 -3.65
CA VAL A 114 0.84 2.40 -3.97
C VAL A 114 0.07 2.78 -2.73
N LEU A 115 -0.61 3.92 -2.77
CA LEU A 115 -1.44 4.43 -1.68
C LEU A 115 -2.87 3.92 -1.82
N ASN A 116 -3.60 3.91 -0.69
CA ASN A 116 -5.02 3.61 -0.62
C ASN A 116 -5.42 2.24 -1.17
N LEU A 117 -4.49 1.26 -1.15
CA LEU A 117 -4.84 -0.12 -1.48
C LEU A 117 -5.93 -0.61 -0.51
N GLY A 118 -7.02 -1.12 -1.04
CA GLY A 118 -8.25 -1.46 -0.33
C GLY A 118 -9.45 -0.70 -0.86
N LEU A 119 -9.24 0.38 -1.66
CA LEU A 119 -10.31 1.02 -2.41
C LEU A 119 -10.69 0.18 -3.63
N ASN A 120 -11.98 0.19 -3.92
CA ASN A 120 -12.63 -0.33 -5.13
C ASN A 120 -13.98 0.39 -5.28
N ASP A 121 -14.74 0.10 -6.33
CA ASP A 121 -16.03 0.75 -6.64
C ASP A 121 -17.04 0.72 -5.48
N LYS A 122 -16.95 -0.27 -4.60
CA LYS A 122 -17.85 -0.43 -3.43
C LYS A 122 -17.26 0.22 -2.18
N SER A 123 -16.00 -0.03 -1.90
CA SER A 123 -15.35 0.43 -0.67
C SER A 123 -15.09 1.94 -0.66
N VAL A 124 -14.99 2.58 -1.83
CA VAL A 124 -14.89 4.05 -1.92
C VAL A 124 -16.14 4.73 -1.35
N LEU A 125 -17.33 4.14 -1.50
CA LEU A 125 -18.55 4.69 -0.93
C LEU A 125 -18.55 4.66 0.60
N GLY A 126 -18.14 3.54 1.20
CA GLY A 126 -17.97 3.46 2.66
C GLY A 126 -16.88 4.38 3.19
N PHE A 127 -15.80 4.58 2.43
CA PHE A 127 -14.76 5.55 2.78
C PHE A 127 -15.29 6.99 2.74
N ILE A 128 -16.10 7.34 1.73
CA ILE A 128 -16.78 8.64 1.63
C ILE A 128 -17.72 8.86 2.82
N GLU A 129 -18.56 7.87 3.13
CA GLU A 129 -19.49 7.93 4.28
C GLU A 129 -18.72 8.15 5.59
N SER A 130 -17.62 7.44 5.80
CA SER A 130 -16.82 7.53 7.02
C SER A 130 -16.08 8.85 7.17
N THR A 131 -15.70 9.49 6.07
CA THR A 131 -14.94 10.76 6.07
C THR A 131 -15.84 11.99 5.94
N GLY A 132 -17.08 11.81 5.48
CA GLY A 132 -17.99 12.90 5.15
C GLY A 132 -17.51 13.78 3.99
N ASN A 133 -16.55 13.32 3.18
CA ASN A 133 -15.96 14.12 2.10
C ASN A 133 -15.89 13.32 0.80
N GLU A 134 -16.90 13.52 -0.04
CA GLU A 134 -17.06 12.82 -1.30
C GLU A 134 -15.91 13.09 -2.27
N ARG A 135 -15.49 14.36 -2.39
CA ARG A 135 -14.39 14.72 -3.27
C ARG A 135 -13.09 14.04 -2.87
N THR A 136 -12.77 14.02 -1.58
CA THR A 136 -11.58 13.32 -1.07
C THR A 136 -11.63 11.83 -1.38
N GLY A 137 -12.82 11.21 -1.25
CA GLY A 137 -13.00 9.79 -1.56
C GLY A 137 -12.66 9.46 -3.02
N TRP A 138 -13.22 10.20 -3.96
CA TRP A 138 -12.97 10.00 -5.39
C TRP A 138 -11.54 10.34 -5.78
N ASP A 139 -10.93 11.40 -5.22
CA ASP A 139 -9.51 11.72 -5.47
C ASP A 139 -8.56 10.64 -4.93
N CYS A 140 -8.84 10.08 -3.75
CA CYS A 140 -8.08 8.95 -3.21
C CYS A 140 -8.20 7.71 -4.10
N TYR A 141 -9.38 7.43 -4.63
CA TYR A 141 -9.60 6.27 -5.49
C TYR A 141 -8.92 6.45 -6.86
N ARG A 142 -9.06 7.62 -7.48
CA ARG A 142 -8.32 7.98 -8.69
C ARG A 142 -6.82 7.78 -8.54
N ARG A 143 -6.23 8.33 -7.47
CA ARG A 143 -4.78 8.19 -7.21
C ARG A 143 -4.38 6.74 -6.97
N PHE A 144 -5.24 5.94 -6.36
CA PHE A 144 -5.00 4.52 -6.21
C PHE A 144 -4.95 3.82 -7.57
N ILE A 145 -5.92 4.10 -8.46
CA ILE A 145 -5.98 3.52 -9.82
C ILE A 145 -4.72 3.89 -10.61
N ASP A 146 -4.32 5.16 -10.61
CA ASP A 146 -3.12 5.66 -11.27
C ASP A 146 -1.87 4.91 -10.77
N MET A 147 -1.59 4.94 -9.47
CA MET A 147 -0.42 4.26 -8.90
C MET A 147 -0.45 2.75 -9.07
N PHE A 148 -1.61 2.11 -8.99
CA PHE A 148 -1.74 0.67 -9.19
C PHE A 148 -1.57 0.32 -10.68
N GLY A 149 -2.14 1.13 -11.57
CA GLY A 149 -2.00 0.97 -13.02
C GLY A 149 -0.55 1.06 -13.46
N ASP A 150 0.15 2.11 -13.06
CA ASP A 150 1.55 2.32 -13.42
C ASP A 150 2.48 1.27 -12.78
N VAL A 151 2.47 1.14 -11.45
CA VAL A 151 3.44 0.34 -10.69
C VAL A 151 3.19 -1.16 -10.79
N VAL A 152 1.91 -1.60 -10.73
CA VAL A 152 1.57 -3.03 -10.67
C VAL A 152 1.19 -3.60 -12.02
N MET A 153 0.37 -2.88 -12.78
CA MET A 153 -0.10 -3.33 -14.08
C MET A 153 0.88 -2.98 -15.21
N GLY A 154 1.53 -1.83 -15.14
CA GLY A 154 2.42 -1.30 -16.17
C GLY A 154 3.46 -2.29 -16.68
N PRO A 155 4.19 -3.02 -15.81
CA PRO A 155 5.18 -4.01 -16.24
C PRO A 155 4.64 -5.13 -17.14
N THR A 156 3.33 -5.39 -17.13
CA THR A 156 2.68 -6.45 -17.93
C THR A 156 1.79 -5.91 -19.05
N THR A 157 1.23 -4.73 -18.88
CA THR A 157 0.26 -4.13 -19.82
C THR A 157 0.84 -2.99 -20.66
N GLY A 158 1.95 -2.40 -20.21
CA GLY A 158 2.52 -1.19 -20.82
C GLY A 158 1.81 0.11 -20.44
N ILE A 159 0.81 0.07 -19.54
CA ILE A 159 0.17 1.27 -18.99
C ILE A 159 1.19 2.04 -18.16
N THR A 160 1.20 3.36 -18.31
CA THR A 160 2.14 4.25 -17.61
C THR A 160 1.39 5.38 -16.89
N HIS A 161 2.05 6.04 -15.96
CA HIS A 161 1.54 7.25 -15.32
C HIS A 161 1.13 8.33 -16.35
N GLU A 162 1.82 8.41 -17.49
CA GLU A 162 1.50 9.37 -18.56
C GLU A 162 0.11 9.14 -19.16
N ASP A 163 -0.35 7.90 -19.27
CA ASP A 163 -1.71 7.58 -19.76
C ASP A 163 -2.78 8.17 -18.82
N PHE A 164 -2.55 8.11 -17.51
CA PHE A 164 -3.45 8.72 -16.51
C PHE A 164 -3.39 10.26 -16.53
N GLU A 165 -2.21 10.84 -16.74
CA GLU A 165 -2.06 12.30 -16.90
C GLU A 165 -2.75 12.83 -18.16
N VAL A 166 -2.73 12.08 -19.25
CA VAL A 166 -3.49 12.42 -20.47
C VAL A 166 -4.99 12.45 -20.19
N ALA A 167 -5.52 11.42 -19.51
CA ALA A 167 -6.95 11.37 -19.15
C ALA A 167 -7.33 12.53 -18.21
N MET A 168 -6.52 12.79 -17.18
CA MET A 168 -6.72 13.91 -16.26
C MET A 168 -6.70 15.26 -16.96
N THR A 169 -5.77 15.46 -17.88
CA THR A 169 -5.65 16.70 -18.65
C THR A 169 -6.86 16.90 -19.56
N ALA A 170 -7.36 15.84 -20.19
CA ALA A 170 -8.57 15.89 -20.99
C ALA A 170 -9.80 16.27 -20.14
N LEU A 171 -9.92 15.70 -18.96
CA LEU A 171 -10.99 16.02 -18.01
C LEU A 171 -10.92 17.48 -17.54
N LYS A 172 -9.74 17.96 -17.15
CA LYS A 172 -9.53 19.38 -16.78
C LYS A 172 -9.93 20.31 -17.92
N LYS A 173 -9.54 20.02 -19.15
CA LYS A 173 -9.90 20.80 -20.33
C LYS A 173 -11.42 20.82 -20.57
N LYS A 174 -12.08 19.66 -20.41
CA LYS A 174 -13.56 19.55 -20.55
C LYS A 174 -14.31 20.47 -19.61
N TYR A 175 -13.85 20.62 -18.38
CA TYR A 175 -14.51 21.39 -17.33
C TYR A 175 -13.89 22.78 -17.07
N GLY A 176 -12.87 23.18 -17.82
CA GLY A 176 -12.19 24.47 -17.64
C GLY A 176 -11.40 24.57 -16.34
N ALA A 177 -11.07 23.43 -15.71
CA ALA A 177 -10.28 23.37 -14.49
C ALA A 177 -8.79 23.62 -14.78
N LYS A 178 -8.12 24.39 -13.91
CA LYS A 178 -6.67 24.66 -14.02
C LYS A 178 -5.84 23.67 -13.21
N GLN A 179 -6.35 23.28 -12.06
CA GLN A 179 -5.70 22.34 -11.14
C GLN A 179 -6.62 21.16 -10.84
N ASP A 180 -6.06 20.04 -10.39
CA ASP A 180 -6.83 18.87 -9.96
C ASP A 180 -7.80 19.21 -8.82
N THR A 181 -7.43 20.18 -7.99
CA THR A 181 -8.25 20.68 -6.88
C THR A 181 -9.50 21.43 -7.31
N ASP A 182 -9.57 21.90 -8.56
CA ASP A 182 -10.73 22.61 -9.09
C ASP A 182 -11.86 21.65 -9.51
N LEU A 183 -11.55 20.35 -9.66
CA LEU A 183 -12.51 19.32 -10.05
C LEU A 183 -13.44 18.96 -8.89
N THR A 184 -14.74 18.85 -9.18
CA THR A 184 -15.76 18.39 -8.21
C THR A 184 -15.69 16.86 -8.00
N ALA A 185 -16.45 16.39 -7.02
CA ALA A 185 -16.58 14.95 -6.76
C ALA A 185 -17.12 14.16 -7.96
N GLU A 186 -18.19 14.69 -8.59
CA GLU A 186 -18.81 14.08 -9.78
C GLU A 186 -17.85 14.04 -10.97
N GLN A 187 -17.06 15.11 -11.15
CA GLN A 187 -16.07 15.17 -12.23
C GLN A 187 -14.92 14.17 -12.00
N LEU A 188 -14.44 14.04 -10.76
CA LEU A 188 -13.44 13.02 -10.42
C LEU A 188 -13.96 11.59 -10.53
N LYS A 189 -15.26 11.37 -10.33
CA LYS A 189 -15.90 10.06 -10.53
C LYS A 189 -16.03 9.68 -12.00
N GLU A 190 -16.11 10.65 -12.89
CA GLU A 190 -16.16 10.42 -14.34
C GLU A 190 -14.83 9.90 -14.89
N LEU A 191 -13.70 10.29 -14.28
CA LEU A 191 -12.36 9.87 -14.66
C LEU A 191 -12.14 8.40 -14.38
#